data_60c5e0d2094ebb7ae0a95c4248b14927
#
_entry.id   60c5e0d2094ebb7ae0a95c4248b14927
#
_cell.length_a   1.000
_cell.length_b   1.000
_cell.length_c   1.000
_cell.angle_alpha   90.00
_cell.angle_beta   90.00
_cell.angle_gamma   90.00
#
_symmetry.space_group_name_H-M   'P 1'
#
loop_
_entity.id
_entity.type
_entity.pdbx_description
1 polymer ?
#
loop_
_entity_poly.entity_id
_entity_poly.type
_entity_poly.pdbx_seq_one_letter_code
_entity_poly.pdbx_strand_id
1 'polypeptide(L)'
;MNQKLLDKYLFLFGTGGLLYILIELIWRGYSHWTMFALGGICFVFLGLINEILPWQMPLWQQMIIGGIGSTILEFVTGCIVNLWLGWGVWDYSNLPGNILGQICPQYFVLWLPVALAGIILDDWIRYWKFGEERPHYRLI
;
A
#
# COMPACT_ATOMS: atom_id res chain seq x y z
N MET A 1 18.53 10.82 -12.02
CA MET A 1 17.18 11.18 -11.56
C MET A 1 17.21 12.62 -11.04
N ASN A 2 16.17 13.40 -11.36
CA ASN A 2 16.03 14.75 -10.85
C ASN A 2 15.90 14.76 -9.34
N GLN A 3 16.61 15.65 -8.63
CA GLN A 3 16.57 15.74 -7.17
C GLN A 3 15.14 15.98 -6.65
N LYS A 4 14.36 16.82 -7.33
CA LYS A 4 12.96 17.08 -6.94
C LYS A 4 12.10 15.81 -7.03
N LEU A 5 12.33 14.98 -8.05
CA LEU A 5 11.61 13.73 -8.21
C LEU A 5 12.00 12.74 -7.12
N LEU A 6 13.28 12.65 -6.81
CA LEU A 6 13.77 11.79 -5.74
C LEU A 6 13.17 12.21 -4.40
N ASP A 7 13.19 13.50 -4.09
CA ASP A 7 12.64 14.03 -2.84
C ASP A 7 11.14 13.72 -2.72
N LYS A 8 10.39 13.84 -3.82
CA LYS A 8 8.96 13.52 -3.85
C LYS A 8 8.73 12.05 -3.48
N TYR A 9 9.42 11.13 -4.13
CA TYR A 9 9.20 9.71 -3.88
C TYR A 9 9.74 9.26 -2.53
N LEU A 10 10.82 9.85 -2.04
CA LEU A 10 11.29 9.59 -0.67
C LEU A 10 10.26 10.05 0.36
N PHE A 11 9.66 11.23 0.15
CA PHE A 11 8.61 11.72 1.04
C PHE A 11 7.39 10.81 1.04
N LEU A 12 6.93 10.40 -0.15
CA LEU A 12 5.76 9.52 -0.28
C LEU A 12 6.05 8.14 0.32
N PHE A 13 7.24 7.59 0.07
CA PHE A 13 7.65 6.32 0.65
C PHE A 13 7.67 6.39 2.17
N GLY A 14 8.30 7.43 2.73
CA GLY A 14 8.36 7.62 4.17
C GLY A 14 6.98 7.79 4.81
N THR A 15 6.11 8.56 4.16
CA THR A 15 4.73 8.76 4.61
C THR A 15 3.97 7.44 4.64
N GLY A 16 4.05 6.67 3.56
CA GLY A 16 3.39 5.36 3.50
C GLY A 16 3.92 4.38 4.53
N GLY A 17 5.23 4.36 4.72
CA GLY A 17 5.86 3.50 5.72
C GLY A 17 5.40 3.84 7.14
N LEU A 18 5.40 5.12 7.49
CA LEU A 18 4.95 5.57 8.81
C LEU A 18 3.46 5.28 9.04
N LEU A 19 2.62 5.52 8.03
CA LEU A 19 1.19 5.25 8.13
C LEU A 19 0.94 3.76 8.32
N TYR A 20 1.65 2.91 7.60
CA TYR A 20 1.45 1.47 7.74
C TYR A 20 1.90 0.97 9.12
N ILE A 21 3.03 1.46 9.61
CA ILE A 21 3.47 1.13 10.98
C ILE A 21 2.42 1.57 12.00
N LEU A 22 1.84 2.76 11.82
CA LEU A 22 0.77 3.25 12.70
C LEU A 22 -0.45 2.33 12.66
N ILE A 23 -0.88 1.90 11.47
CA ILE A 23 -1.99 0.95 11.31
C ILE A 23 -1.66 -0.37 12.04
N GLU A 24 -0.44 -0.89 11.88
CA GLU A 24 -0.01 -2.11 12.54
C GLU A 24 -0.02 -1.98 14.06
N LEU A 25 0.47 -0.85 14.60
CA LEU A 25 0.46 -0.62 16.04
C LEU A 25 -0.97 -0.56 16.59
N ILE A 26 -1.90 0.06 15.86
CA ILE A 26 -3.32 0.10 16.26
C ILE A 26 -3.95 -1.29 16.16
N TRP A 27 -3.64 -2.03 15.10
CA TRP A 27 -4.30 -3.32 14.80
C TRP A 27 -3.78 -4.45 15.67
N ARG A 28 -2.45 -4.61 15.77
CA ARG A 28 -1.85 -5.72 16.52
C ARG A 28 -0.99 -5.33 17.70
N GLY A 29 -0.78 -4.05 17.93
CA GLY A 29 0.00 -3.56 19.06
C GLY A 29 1.52 -3.63 18.88
N TYR A 30 2.01 -4.12 17.74
CA TYR A 30 3.44 -4.16 17.42
C TYR A 30 3.64 -4.10 15.91
N SER A 31 4.85 -3.79 15.49
CA SER A 31 5.20 -3.75 14.06
C SER A 31 6.67 -4.17 13.90
N HIS A 32 7.18 -4.08 12.68
CA HIS A 32 8.54 -4.45 12.33
C HIS A 32 9.03 -3.48 11.26
N TRP A 33 10.34 -3.22 11.19
CA TRP A 33 10.87 -2.29 10.20
C TRP A 33 10.56 -2.69 8.76
N THR A 34 10.42 -3.99 8.48
CA THR A 34 10.01 -4.46 7.15
C THR A 34 8.63 -3.97 6.76
N MET A 35 7.76 -3.70 7.73
CA MET A 35 6.43 -3.14 7.48
C MET A 35 6.54 -1.69 7.03
N PHE A 36 7.54 -0.95 7.50
CA PHE A 36 7.84 0.39 6.97
C PHE A 36 8.17 0.30 5.49
N ALA A 37 9.04 -0.62 5.10
CA ALA A 37 9.42 -0.81 3.70
C ALA A 37 8.22 -1.23 2.84
N LEU A 38 7.45 -2.21 3.30
CA LEU A 38 6.26 -2.67 2.58
C LEU A 38 5.23 -1.55 2.44
N GLY A 39 4.95 -0.84 3.53
CA GLY A 39 3.99 0.27 3.51
C GLY A 39 4.42 1.40 2.57
N GLY A 40 5.71 1.70 2.55
CA GLY A 40 6.26 2.70 1.64
C GLY A 40 6.11 2.30 0.18
N ILE A 41 6.46 1.06 -0.15
CA ILE A 41 6.31 0.52 -1.50
C ILE A 41 4.84 0.52 -1.93
N CYS A 42 3.95 0.06 -1.06
CA CYS A 42 2.52 0.03 -1.35
C CYS A 42 1.97 1.44 -1.59
N PHE A 43 2.36 2.41 -0.77
CA PHE A 43 1.87 3.79 -0.90
C PHE A 43 2.32 4.41 -2.22
N VAL A 44 3.57 4.22 -2.60
CA VAL A 44 4.08 4.68 -3.90
C VAL A 44 3.33 4.00 -5.04
N PHE A 45 3.10 2.69 -4.93
CA PHE A 45 2.32 1.94 -5.93
C PHE A 45 0.90 2.51 -6.07
N LEU A 46 0.21 2.74 -4.95
CA LEU A 46 -1.15 3.28 -4.96
C LEU A 46 -1.18 4.67 -5.61
N GLY A 47 -0.17 5.48 -5.33
CA GLY A 47 -0.07 6.81 -5.94
C GLY A 47 0.17 6.78 -7.43
N LEU A 48 0.84 5.76 -7.95
CA LEU A 48 1.08 5.64 -9.38
C LEU A 48 -0.18 5.30 -10.18
N ILE A 49 -1.22 4.81 -9.53
CA ILE A 49 -2.45 4.42 -10.22
C ILE A 49 -3.02 5.61 -11.02
N ASN A 50 -3.18 6.78 -10.40
CA ASN A 50 -3.72 7.96 -11.08
C ASN A 50 -2.66 8.72 -11.88
N GLU A 51 -1.40 8.36 -11.78
CA GLU A 51 -0.34 8.88 -12.65
C GLU A 51 -0.28 8.13 -13.98
N ILE A 52 -0.59 6.84 -13.98
CA ILE A 52 -0.48 5.97 -15.15
C ILE A 52 -1.84 5.76 -15.80
N LEU A 53 -2.88 5.55 -14.99
CA LEU A 53 -4.23 5.28 -15.47
C LEU A 53 -5.05 6.58 -15.51
N PRO A 54 -6.06 6.66 -16.41
CA PRO A 54 -6.85 7.89 -16.53
C PRO A 54 -7.76 8.12 -15.32
N TRP A 55 -8.00 9.40 -14.99
CA TRP A 55 -8.93 9.78 -13.95
C TRP A 55 -10.36 9.30 -14.21
N GLN A 56 -10.71 9.01 -15.49
CA GLN A 56 -12.02 8.50 -15.86
C GLN A 56 -12.28 7.08 -15.31
N MET A 57 -11.23 6.36 -14.93
CA MET A 57 -11.41 5.05 -14.31
C MET A 57 -12.19 5.20 -13.00
N PRO A 58 -13.33 4.49 -12.83
CA PRO A 58 -14.10 4.58 -11.59
C PRO A 58 -13.25 4.27 -10.36
N LEU A 59 -13.51 5.00 -9.28
CA LEU A 59 -12.72 4.87 -8.06
C LEU A 59 -12.75 3.45 -7.48
N TRP A 60 -13.89 2.75 -7.60
CA TRP A 60 -14.00 1.37 -7.13
C TRP A 60 -13.08 0.42 -7.89
N GLN A 61 -12.85 0.67 -9.19
CA GLN A 61 -11.90 -0.12 -9.97
C GLN A 61 -10.46 0.15 -9.52
N GLN A 62 -10.14 1.41 -9.25
CA GLN A 62 -8.82 1.76 -8.69
C GLN A 62 -8.59 1.08 -7.34
N MET A 63 -9.61 1.03 -6.50
CA MET A 63 -9.55 0.35 -5.21
C MET A 63 -9.24 -1.14 -5.37
N ILE A 64 -9.88 -1.82 -6.32
CA ILE A 64 -9.63 -3.23 -6.59
C ILE A 64 -8.20 -3.44 -7.10
N ILE A 65 -7.76 -2.63 -8.05
CA ILE A 65 -6.39 -2.69 -8.56
C ILE A 65 -5.39 -2.47 -7.42
N GLY A 66 -5.65 -1.48 -6.58
CA GLY A 66 -4.80 -1.19 -5.43
C GLY A 66 -4.75 -2.34 -4.44
N GLY A 67 -5.91 -2.95 -4.16
CA GLY A 67 -6.00 -4.09 -3.24
C GLY A 67 -5.26 -5.32 -3.77
N ILE A 68 -5.42 -5.62 -5.05
CA ILE A 68 -4.73 -6.74 -5.69
C ILE A 68 -3.22 -6.50 -5.68
N GLY A 69 -2.78 -5.33 -6.11
CA GLY A 69 -1.35 -5.02 -6.16
C GLY A 69 -0.71 -5.01 -4.77
N SER A 70 -1.38 -4.44 -3.78
CA SER A 70 -0.88 -4.45 -2.39
C SER A 70 -0.79 -5.87 -1.84
N THR A 71 -1.77 -6.72 -2.16
CA THR A 71 -1.75 -8.13 -1.75
C THR A 71 -0.59 -8.87 -2.41
N ILE A 72 -0.30 -8.62 -3.68
CA ILE A 72 0.86 -9.21 -4.36
C ILE A 72 2.15 -8.75 -3.69
N LEU A 73 2.27 -7.46 -3.38
CA LEU A 73 3.45 -6.93 -2.68
C LEU A 73 3.60 -7.54 -1.29
N GLU A 74 2.50 -7.72 -0.57
CA GLU A 74 2.50 -8.40 0.72
C GLU A 74 2.97 -9.85 0.58
N PHE A 75 2.48 -10.55 -0.44
CA PHE A 75 2.88 -11.94 -0.68
C PHE A 75 4.39 -12.06 -0.96
N VAL A 76 4.90 -11.22 -1.85
CA VAL A 76 6.33 -11.22 -2.19
C VAL A 76 7.18 -10.90 -0.96
N THR A 77 6.78 -9.86 -0.21
CA THR A 77 7.50 -9.51 1.03
C THR A 77 7.45 -10.64 2.04
N GLY A 78 6.29 -11.26 2.22
CA GLY A 78 6.14 -12.39 3.14
C GLY A 78 6.98 -13.59 2.74
N CYS A 79 7.03 -13.91 1.46
CA CYS A 79 7.89 -15.01 0.98
C CYS A 79 9.36 -14.72 1.29
N ILE A 80 9.79 -13.48 1.21
CA ILE A 80 11.17 -13.10 1.51
C ILE A 80 11.43 -13.13 3.02
N VAL A 81 10.65 -12.38 3.81
CA VAL A 81 10.98 -12.16 5.22
C VAL A 81 10.54 -13.29 6.13
N ASN A 82 9.43 -13.96 5.83
CA ASN A 82 8.87 -14.99 6.71
C ASN A 82 9.28 -16.39 6.29
N LEU A 83 9.28 -16.69 4.97
CA LEU A 83 9.59 -18.03 4.49
C LEU A 83 11.07 -18.21 4.20
N TRP A 84 11.69 -17.28 3.50
CA TRP A 84 13.11 -17.40 3.15
C TRP A 84 14.01 -17.04 4.33
N LEU A 85 13.82 -15.85 4.92
CA LEU A 85 14.67 -15.39 6.02
C LEU A 85 14.22 -15.93 7.38
N GLY A 86 13.00 -16.45 7.48
CA GLY A 86 12.50 -17.05 8.70
C GLY A 86 12.26 -16.06 9.83
N TRP A 87 12.03 -14.77 9.53
CA TRP A 87 11.88 -13.74 10.56
C TRP A 87 10.53 -13.76 11.25
N GLY A 88 9.52 -14.42 10.70
CA GLY A 88 8.22 -14.57 11.36
C GLY A 88 7.53 -13.25 11.64
N VAL A 89 7.61 -12.29 10.70
CA VAL A 89 7.00 -10.97 10.89
C VAL A 89 5.49 -11.09 10.98
N TRP A 90 4.89 -11.98 10.18
CA TRP A 90 3.48 -12.36 10.30
C TRP A 90 3.28 -13.78 9.80
N ASP A 91 2.14 -14.38 10.18
CA ASP A 91 1.79 -15.73 9.78
C ASP A 91 0.26 -15.87 9.76
N TYR A 92 -0.29 -16.11 8.58
CA TYR A 92 -1.74 -16.31 8.39
C TYR A 92 -2.10 -17.78 8.22
N SER A 93 -1.21 -18.71 8.56
CA SER A 93 -1.45 -20.14 8.33
C SER A 93 -2.67 -20.69 9.07
N ASN A 94 -3.14 -20.01 10.12
CA ASN A 94 -4.35 -20.39 10.85
C ASN A 94 -5.63 -19.79 10.24
N LEU A 95 -5.53 -18.97 9.21
CA LEU A 95 -6.70 -18.33 8.60
C LEU A 95 -7.14 -19.11 7.36
N PRO A 96 -8.48 -19.25 7.15
CA PRO A 96 -8.96 -20.01 5.99
C PRO A 96 -8.61 -19.33 4.68
N GLY A 97 -8.27 -20.13 3.68
CA GLY A 97 -7.94 -19.65 2.34
C GLY A 97 -6.58 -19.02 2.22
N ASN A 98 -5.70 -19.12 3.25
CA ASN A 98 -4.37 -18.55 3.17
C ASN A 98 -3.54 -19.24 2.08
N ILE A 99 -2.61 -18.48 1.50
CA ILE A 99 -1.64 -19.00 0.54
C ILE A 99 -0.27 -18.89 1.20
N LEU A 100 0.32 -20.05 1.50
CA LEU A 100 1.62 -20.20 2.16
C LEU A 100 1.73 -19.45 3.50
N GLY A 101 0.60 -19.11 4.12
CA GLY A 101 0.57 -18.34 5.37
C GLY A 101 0.90 -16.86 5.20
N GLN A 102 1.04 -16.36 3.97
CA GLN A 102 1.51 -15.00 3.72
C GLN A 102 0.41 -14.05 3.30
N ILE A 103 -0.64 -14.54 2.65
CA ILE A 103 -1.83 -13.76 2.29
C ILE A 103 -3.07 -14.61 2.54
N CYS A 104 -4.22 -13.96 2.70
CA CYS A 104 -5.50 -14.66 2.87
C CYS A 104 -6.65 -13.75 2.41
N PRO A 105 -7.84 -14.34 2.10
CA PRO A 105 -9.00 -13.57 1.65
C PRO A 105 -9.43 -12.49 2.64
N GLN A 106 -9.37 -12.77 3.94
CA GLN A 106 -9.78 -11.82 4.97
C GLN A 106 -8.96 -10.53 4.90
N TYR A 107 -7.64 -10.63 4.79
CA TYR A 107 -6.78 -9.46 4.71
C TYR A 107 -6.79 -8.81 3.33
N PHE A 108 -7.08 -9.57 2.27
CA PHE A 108 -7.35 -8.97 0.96
C PHE A 108 -8.54 -8.01 1.04
N VAL A 109 -9.62 -8.44 1.69
CA VAL A 109 -10.80 -7.57 1.85
C VAL A 109 -10.46 -6.32 2.65
N LEU A 110 -9.62 -6.45 3.69
CA LEU A 110 -9.15 -5.29 4.46
C LEU A 110 -8.24 -4.36 3.67
N TRP A 111 -7.50 -4.88 2.69
CA TRP A 111 -6.69 -4.05 1.80
C TRP A 111 -7.54 -3.11 0.94
N LEU A 112 -8.79 -3.46 0.64
CA LEU A 112 -9.62 -2.63 -0.23
C LEU A 112 -9.85 -1.23 0.33
N PRO A 113 -10.36 -1.04 1.56
CA PRO A 113 -10.50 0.31 2.12
C PRO A 113 -9.16 0.98 2.37
N VAL A 114 -8.13 0.23 2.74
CA VAL A 114 -6.79 0.79 2.95
C VAL A 114 -6.23 1.31 1.62
N ALA A 115 -6.39 0.55 0.54
CA ALA A 115 -5.96 0.99 -0.78
C ALA A 115 -6.72 2.23 -1.24
N LEU A 116 -8.03 2.27 -1.02
CA LEU A 116 -8.84 3.44 -1.36
C LEU A 116 -8.35 4.68 -0.62
N ALA A 117 -8.15 4.58 0.69
CA ALA A 117 -7.63 5.68 1.50
C ALA A 117 -6.24 6.10 1.03
N GLY A 118 -5.37 5.14 0.71
CA GLY A 118 -4.02 5.41 0.23
C GLY A 118 -4.00 6.14 -1.10
N ILE A 119 -4.84 5.73 -2.05
CA ILE A 119 -4.96 6.39 -3.35
C ILE A 119 -5.37 7.85 -3.17
N ILE A 120 -6.42 8.09 -2.39
CA ILE A 120 -6.94 9.44 -2.16
C ILE A 120 -5.90 10.30 -1.44
N LEU A 121 -5.29 9.78 -0.40
CA LEU A 121 -4.30 10.53 0.38
C LEU A 121 -3.08 10.88 -0.46
N ASP A 122 -2.56 9.94 -1.23
CA ASP A 122 -1.40 10.18 -2.09
C ASP A 122 -1.70 11.28 -3.11
N ASP A 123 -2.87 11.20 -3.78
CA ASP A 123 -3.25 12.18 -4.80
C ASP A 123 -3.37 13.58 -4.20
N TRP A 124 -3.96 13.72 -2.99
CA TRP A 124 -4.08 15.00 -2.33
C TRP A 124 -2.74 15.53 -1.82
N ILE A 125 -1.82 14.67 -1.36
CA ILE A 125 -0.47 15.08 -0.97
C ILE A 125 0.27 15.63 -2.18
N ARG A 126 0.16 14.97 -3.33
CA ARG A 126 0.78 15.44 -4.58
C ARG A 126 0.26 16.82 -4.98
N TYR A 127 -1.03 17.04 -4.80
CA TYR A 127 -1.64 18.34 -5.09
C TYR A 127 -1.15 19.41 -4.09
N TRP A 128 -1.25 19.15 -2.80
CA TRP A 128 -0.95 20.14 -1.77
C TRP A 128 0.55 20.45 -1.66
N LYS A 129 1.39 19.44 -1.68
CA LYS A 129 2.82 19.61 -1.42
C LYS A 129 3.63 19.78 -2.70
N PHE A 130 3.26 19.09 -3.76
CA PHE A 130 4.07 19.04 -4.98
C PHE A 130 3.44 19.79 -6.15
N GLY A 131 2.29 20.44 -5.95
CA GLY A 131 1.67 21.30 -6.97
C GLY A 131 1.16 20.56 -8.20
N GLU A 132 0.84 19.26 -8.05
CA GLU A 132 0.34 18.46 -9.16
C GLU A 132 -1.15 18.69 -9.37
N GLU A 133 -1.75 18.00 -10.34
CA GLU A 133 -3.15 18.16 -10.69
C GLU A 133 -4.06 17.93 -9.49
N ARG A 134 -5.09 18.78 -9.35
CA ARG A 134 -6.08 18.60 -8.29
C ARG A 134 -6.85 17.29 -8.51
N PRO A 135 -6.96 16.43 -7.48
CA PRO A 135 -7.69 15.17 -7.61
C PRO A 135 -9.14 15.38 -7.99
N HIS A 136 -9.63 14.55 -8.90
CA HIS A 136 -11.02 14.49 -9.28
C HIS A 136 -11.37 13.04 -9.60
N TYR A 137 -12.45 12.53 -9.00
CA TYR A 137 -12.74 11.10 -9.05
C TYR A 137 -14.11 10.83 -9.67
N ARG A 138 -14.15 9.76 -10.45
CA ARG A 138 -15.40 9.16 -10.89
C ARG A 138 -15.72 8.01 -9.95
N LEU A 139 -16.89 8.02 -9.32
CA LEU A 139 -17.24 7.02 -8.32
C LEU A 139 -17.74 5.71 -8.95
N ILE A 140 -18.46 5.83 -10.07
CA ILE A 140 -19.08 4.68 -10.76
C ILE A 140 -18.70 4.68 -12.23
#